data_1f998147f6b104e25bf3331219bb0d4d
#
_entry.id   1f998147f6b104e25bf3331219bb0d4d
#
_cell.length_a   1.000
_cell.length_b   1.000
_cell.length_c   1.000
_cell.angle_alpha   90.00
_cell.angle_beta   90.00
_cell.angle_gamma   90.00
#
_symmetry.space_group_name_H-M   'P 1'
#
loop_
_entity.id
_entity.type
_entity.pdbx_description
1 polymer ?
#
loop_
_entity_poly.entity_id
_entity_poly.type
_entity_poly.pdbx_seq_one_letter_code
_entity_poly.pdbx_strand_id
1 'polypeptide(L)'
;CSHIAAGEHPISLDAQTRDSLQSQADRLACRGLRVLAVAVRRHCDGWQSLDNGQLESALEFVGLLALMDPPRAEVPAAIAACREAGIKVTMVTGDSGLTAEAIARQIGLLDPRESPPGNPVADPVRVIHGDDLARLSDVQLRQLLRFRSRLVFARMTPEQKLRLVQSYRSLGEVVGVTGDGVNDAPALRAADVGIAMGCSGTDVAREAADIVLLDDNFATIVDAVRHGRAVVANIGRFLTYVIASNVAEMAPFVAMVALQIPAALTVLQILAVDLGTDLLPALGLGAEPPEPGLMRQPPRRRGAPLLNRSVLLRAYLVLGLSEAVVSMGAYLLLLDRGGRQASTLTFALIVAGQMGALLACRSASLPFWQRLRVPNRLFWLGLLSEPLIAALLVLIPPLAAVFSMEPLPRPWLGWLPLAPLAVLLADTLHKGSLRWWRQRQTASGMVSPPSSRLSRANR
;
A
#
# COMPACT_ATOMS: atom_id res chain seq x y z
N CYS A 1 -46.75 -19.24 9.76
CA CYS A 1 -48.10 -18.74 9.33
C CYS A 1 -48.95 -19.91 8.89
N SER A 2 -50.18 -19.89 9.18
CA SER A 2 -51.22 -20.89 8.77
C SER A 2 -52.15 -20.34 7.70
N HIS A 3 -52.24 -19.03 7.56
CA HIS A 3 -53.14 -18.34 6.68
C HIS A 3 -52.46 -17.13 6.00
N ILE A 4 -53.06 -16.65 4.90
CA ILE A 4 -52.71 -15.38 4.26
C ILE A 4 -53.83 -14.38 4.57
N ALA A 5 -53.46 -13.18 4.95
CA ALA A 5 -54.41 -12.09 5.18
C ALA A 5 -54.99 -11.65 3.84
N ALA A 6 -56.23 -11.99 3.54
CA ALA A 6 -56.96 -11.62 2.33
C ALA A 6 -58.28 -10.90 2.69
N GLY A 7 -58.16 -9.65 3.11
CA GLY A 7 -59.31 -8.85 3.53
C GLY A 7 -59.98 -9.38 4.84
N GLU A 8 -61.28 -9.58 4.79
CA GLU A 8 -62.06 -10.06 5.95
C GLU A 8 -61.99 -11.58 6.18
N HIS A 9 -61.58 -12.37 5.19
CA HIS A 9 -61.50 -13.82 5.27
C HIS A 9 -60.09 -14.32 4.95
N PRO A 10 -59.35 -14.81 5.95
CA PRO A 10 -57.99 -15.35 5.75
C PRO A 10 -58.04 -16.65 4.91
N ILE A 11 -57.20 -16.78 3.91
CA ILE A 11 -57.04 -17.94 3.04
C ILE A 11 -55.99 -18.89 3.65
N SER A 12 -56.25 -20.20 3.66
CA SER A 12 -55.28 -21.18 4.15
C SER A 12 -53.98 -21.15 3.34
N LEU A 13 -52.85 -21.15 4.01
CA LEU A 13 -51.50 -21.17 3.42
C LEU A 13 -51.15 -22.62 3.07
N ASP A 14 -51.46 -23.07 1.87
CA ASP A 14 -51.08 -24.39 1.36
C ASP A 14 -49.57 -24.46 0.97
N ALA A 15 -49.09 -25.67 0.68
CA ALA A 15 -47.71 -25.91 0.31
C ALA A 15 -47.29 -25.16 -0.97
N GLN A 16 -48.17 -25.16 -1.99
CA GLN A 16 -47.92 -24.52 -3.28
C GLN A 16 -47.79 -23.01 -3.17
N THR A 17 -48.63 -22.39 -2.37
CA THR A 17 -48.59 -20.94 -2.10
C THR A 17 -47.35 -20.58 -1.28
N ARG A 18 -46.98 -21.42 -0.33
CA ARG A 18 -45.75 -21.24 0.46
C ARG A 18 -44.51 -21.26 -0.43
N ASP A 19 -44.40 -22.23 -1.35
CA ASP A 19 -43.29 -22.33 -2.31
C ASP A 19 -43.25 -21.14 -3.27
N SER A 20 -44.44 -20.65 -3.71
CA SER A 20 -44.53 -19.43 -4.49
C SER A 20 -44.03 -18.20 -3.76
N LEU A 21 -44.40 -18.02 -2.47
CA LEU A 21 -43.93 -16.91 -1.64
C LEU A 21 -42.41 -17.01 -1.36
N GLN A 22 -41.90 -18.22 -1.11
CA GLN A 22 -40.47 -18.45 -0.97
C GLN A 22 -39.73 -18.08 -2.26
N SER A 23 -40.23 -18.49 -3.42
CA SER A 23 -39.66 -18.15 -4.72
C SER A 23 -39.68 -16.63 -4.99
N GLN A 24 -40.70 -15.91 -4.48
CA GLN A 24 -40.74 -14.44 -4.56
C GLN A 24 -39.71 -13.82 -3.64
N ALA A 25 -39.57 -14.30 -2.39
CA ALA A 25 -38.56 -13.84 -1.47
C ALA A 25 -37.14 -14.05 -2.04
N ASP A 26 -36.89 -15.22 -2.63
CA ASP A 26 -35.59 -15.53 -3.26
C ASP A 26 -35.31 -14.63 -4.46
N ARG A 27 -36.30 -14.33 -5.30
CA ARG A 27 -36.18 -13.37 -6.41
C ARG A 27 -35.81 -11.96 -5.92
N LEU A 28 -36.42 -11.52 -4.83
CA LEU A 28 -36.06 -10.22 -4.21
C LEU A 28 -34.66 -10.24 -3.60
N ALA A 29 -34.31 -11.33 -2.93
CA ALA A 29 -32.97 -11.50 -2.35
C ALA A 29 -31.86 -11.54 -3.45
N CYS A 30 -32.13 -12.16 -4.61
CA CYS A 30 -31.22 -12.15 -5.78
C CYS A 30 -30.99 -10.73 -6.36
N ARG A 31 -31.85 -9.77 -6.03
CA ARG A 31 -31.68 -8.34 -6.37
C ARG A 31 -30.88 -7.55 -5.31
N GLY A 32 -30.41 -8.22 -4.25
CA GLY A 32 -29.70 -7.59 -3.15
C GLY A 32 -30.57 -7.04 -2.04
N LEU A 33 -31.87 -7.40 -2.03
CA LEU A 33 -32.82 -6.93 -1.03
C LEU A 33 -32.81 -7.86 0.19
N ARG A 34 -32.83 -7.28 1.38
CA ARG A 34 -33.13 -7.99 2.62
C ARG A 34 -34.63 -8.14 2.72
N VAL A 35 -35.10 -9.38 2.76
CA VAL A 35 -36.54 -9.69 2.75
C VAL A 35 -36.98 -10.15 4.14
N LEU A 36 -38.01 -9.50 4.67
CA LEU A 36 -38.67 -9.86 5.91
C LEU A 36 -40.14 -10.23 5.62
N ALA A 37 -40.59 -11.33 6.18
CA ALA A 37 -41.98 -11.68 6.17
C ALA A 37 -42.72 -10.96 7.29
N VAL A 38 -43.81 -10.31 6.98
CA VAL A 38 -44.67 -9.64 7.96
C VAL A 38 -45.90 -10.50 8.15
N ALA A 39 -46.22 -10.79 9.39
CA ALA A 39 -47.41 -11.54 9.77
C ALA A 39 -48.12 -10.88 10.93
N VAL A 40 -49.43 -11.07 11.03
CA VAL A 40 -50.26 -10.49 12.05
C VAL A 40 -51.14 -11.59 12.66
N ARG A 41 -51.48 -11.41 13.93
CA ARG A 41 -52.53 -12.17 14.61
C ARG A 41 -53.49 -11.22 15.29
N ARG A 42 -54.77 -11.39 15.04
CA ARG A 42 -55.81 -10.64 15.78
C ARG A 42 -56.09 -11.37 17.09
N HIS A 43 -55.97 -10.68 18.19
CA HIS A 43 -56.22 -11.22 19.51
C HIS A 43 -57.57 -10.79 20.04
N CYS A 44 -58.23 -11.71 20.72
CA CYS A 44 -59.40 -11.42 21.57
C CYS A 44 -58.97 -11.02 22.96
N ASP A 45 -59.89 -10.61 23.80
CA ASP A 45 -59.62 -10.26 25.22
C ASP A 45 -58.86 -11.37 25.94
N GLY A 46 -57.91 -11.03 26.79
CA GLY A 46 -57.10 -11.99 27.52
C GLY A 46 -55.75 -12.40 26.88
N TRP A 47 -55.32 -11.82 25.76
CA TRP A 47 -54.07 -12.12 25.07
C TRP A 47 -52.82 -11.91 25.95
N GLN A 48 -52.92 -11.03 26.96
CA GLN A 48 -51.84 -10.70 27.91
C GLN A 48 -51.43 -11.88 28.80
N SER A 49 -52.24 -12.92 28.91
CA SER A 49 -51.97 -14.15 29.67
C SER A 49 -51.32 -15.26 28.83
N LEU A 50 -51.14 -15.06 27.54
CA LEU A 50 -50.52 -16.02 26.63
C LEU A 50 -48.98 -15.92 26.70
N ASP A 51 -48.31 -17.06 26.62
CA ASP A 51 -46.86 -17.07 26.48
C ASP A 51 -46.40 -16.66 25.05
N ASN A 52 -45.12 -16.36 24.90
CA ASN A 52 -44.57 -15.91 23.60
C ASN A 52 -44.79 -16.97 22.49
N GLY A 53 -44.69 -18.26 22.79
CA GLY A 53 -44.88 -19.31 21.80
C GLY A 53 -46.35 -19.40 21.33
N GLN A 54 -47.28 -19.15 22.22
CA GLN A 54 -48.72 -19.07 21.90
C GLN A 54 -49.04 -17.81 21.13
N LEU A 55 -48.43 -16.66 21.45
CA LEU A 55 -48.57 -15.39 20.74
C LEU A 55 -48.08 -15.48 19.33
N GLU A 56 -46.96 -16.14 19.07
CA GLU A 56 -46.32 -16.29 17.75
C GLU A 56 -46.88 -17.49 16.93
N SER A 57 -47.90 -18.17 17.42
CA SER A 57 -48.56 -19.26 16.73
C SER A 57 -49.76 -18.79 15.90
N ALA A 58 -50.18 -19.55 14.87
CA ALA A 58 -51.33 -19.29 14.02
C ALA A 58 -51.39 -17.88 13.38
N LEU A 59 -50.22 -17.35 13.02
CA LEU A 59 -50.08 -16.05 12.38
C LEU A 59 -50.66 -16.04 10.93
N GLU A 60 -51.25 -14.93 10.56
CA GLU A 60 -51.67 -14.62 9.19
C GLU A 60 -50.57 -13.87 8.43
N PHE A 61 -50.11 -14.40 7.31
CA PHE A 61 -49.10 -13.73 6.48
C PHE A 61 -49.71 -12.52 5.78
N VAL A 62 -49.11 -11.34 5.97
CA VAL A 62 -49.56 -10.08 5.37
C VAL A 62 -48.80 -9.76 4.08
N GLY A 63 -47.47 -10.00 4.08
CA GLY A 63 -46.64 -9.66 2.92
C GLY A 63 -45.17 -9.78 3.17
N LEU A 64 -44.38 -9.47 2.14
CA LEU A 64 -42.95 -9.36 2.20
C LEU A 64 -42.54 -7.89 2.23
N LEU A 65 -41.73 -7.51 3.17
CA LEU A 65 -41.05 -6.21 3.24
C LEU A 65 -39.64 -6.39 2.68
N ALA A 66 -39.32 -5.68 1.61
CA ALA A 66 -38.04 -5.74 0.96
C ALA A 66 -37.28 -4.43 1.22
N LEU A 67 -36.13 -4.52 1.88
CA LEU A 67 -35.27 -3.40 2.26
C LEU A 67 -33.99 -3.47 1.47
N MET A 68 -33.47 -2.33 1.05
CA MET A 68 -32.18 -2.23 0.36
C MET A 68 -31.37 -1.10 0.97
N ASP A 69 -30.12 -1.45 1.32
CA ASP A 69 -29.07 -0.47 1.59
C ASP A 69 -28.08 -0.55 0.42
N PRO A 70 -28.12 0.43 -0.52
CA PRO A 70 -27.29 0.35 -1.72
C PRO A 70 -25.81 0.51 -1.37
N PRO A 71 -24.91 -0.20 -2.05
CA PRO A 71 -23.49 0.03 -1.91
C PRO A 71 -23.13 1.47 -2.24
N ARG A 72 -22.15 2.04 -1.53
CA ARG A 72 -21.64 3.38 -1.83
C ARG A 72 -21.06 3.43 -3.25
N ALA A 73 -21.26 4.56 -3.94
CA ALA A 73 -20.91 4.71 -5.36
C ALA A 73 -19.41 4.53 -5.65
N GLU A 74 -18.55 4.82 -4.68
CA GLU A 74 -17.09 4.76 -4.80
C GLU A 74 -16.51 3.34 -4.66
N VAL A 75 -17.26 2.41 -4.07
CA VAL A 75 -16.78 1.06 -3.75
C VAL A 75 -16.36 0.26 -4.98
N PRO A 76 -17.09 0.26 -6.11
CA PRO A 76 -16.67 -0.45 -7.32
C PRO A 76 -15.31 0.01 -7.84
N ALA A 77 -15.07 1.32 -7.86
CA ALA A 77 -13.78 1.88 -8.29
C ALA A 77 -12.64 1.51 -7.31
N ALA A 78 -12.92 1.50 -6.01
CA ALA A 78 -11.97 1.10 -4.99
C ALA A 78 -11.59 -0.39 -5.10
N ILE A 79 -12.55 -1.28 -5.35
CA ILE A 79 -12.29 -2.71 -5.58
C ILE A 79 -11.46 -2.92 -6.86
N ALA A 80 -11.76 -2.19 -7.93
CA ALA A 80 -10.96 -2.23 -9.15
C ALA A 80 -9.51 -1.79 -8.89
N ALA A 81 -9.30 -0.72 -8.12
CA ALA A 81 -7.97 -0.25 -7.72
C ALA A 81 -7.21 -1.28 -6.84
N CYS A 82 -7.90 -1.95 -5.91
CA CYS A 82 -7.31 -3.06 -5.14
C CYS A 82 -6.85 -4.19 -6.07
N ARG A 83 -7.67 -4.55 -7.05
CA ARG A 83 -7.35 -5.60 -8.03
C ARG A 83 -6.13 -5.24 -8.87
N GLU A 84 -6.06 -4.01 -9.39
CA GLU A 84 -4.88 -3.50 -10.12
C GLU A 84 -3.62 -3.53 -9.23
N ALA A 85 -3.80 -3.24 -7.94
CA ALA A 85 -2.74 -3.27 -6.94
C ALA A 85 -2.32 -4.68 -6.50
N GLY A 86 -2.96 -5.74 -7.04
CA GLY A 86 -2.71 -7.13 -6.68
C GLY A 86 -3.20 -7.51 -5.27
N ILE A 87 -4.15 -6.73 -4.72
CA ILE A 87 -4.76 -6.97 -3.42
C ILE A 87 -6.01 -7.84 -3.63
N LYS A 88 -6.08 -8.97 -2.95
CA LYS A 88 -7.26 -9.82 -2.93
C LYS A 88 -8.30 -9.20 -1.99
N VAL A 89 -9.51 -9.01 -2.47
CA VAL A 89 -10.65 -8.57 -1.66
C VAL A 89 -11.59 -9.75 -1.48
N THR A 90 -11.95 -10.04 -0.23
CA THR A 90 -12.88 -11.11 0.16
C THR A 90 -14.04 -10.48 0.93
N MET A 91 -15.28 -10.76 0.54
CA MET A 91 -16.45 -10.34 1.29
C MET A 91 -16.81 -11.39 2.33
N VAL A 92 -17.01 -10.95 3.57
CA VAL A 92 -17.42 -11.81 4.70
C VAL A 92 -18.59 -11.13 5.40
N THR A 93 -19.76 -11.75 5.41
CA THR A 93 -20.99 -11.16 5.95
C THR A 93 -21.81 -12.16 6.77
N GLY A 94 -22.64 -11.64 7.67
CA GLY A 94 -23.70 -12.41 8.36
C GLY A 94 -24.96 -12.58 7.51
N ASP A 95 -25.09 -11.87 6.39
CA ASP A 95 -26.27 -11.90 5.51
C ASP A 95 -26.41 -13.22 4.73
N SER A 96 -27.58 -13.36 4.08
CA SER A 96 -27.87 -14.52 3.23
C SER A 96 -26.95 -14.58 2.02
N GLY A 97 -26.65 -15.80 1.53
CA GLY A 97 -25.80 -15.98 0.36
C GLY A 97 -26.29 -15.29 -0.90
N LEU A 98 -27.62 -15.28 -1.14
CA LEU A 98 -28.22 -14.63 -2.31
C LEU A 98 -28.02 -13.11 -2.27
N THR A 99 -28.26 -12.49 -1.12
CA THR A 99 -28.05 -11.05 -0.92
C THR A 99 -26.57 -10.70 -1.06
N ALA A 100 -25.68 -11.47 -0.42
CA ALA A 100 -24.25 -11.26 -0.47
C ALA A 100 -23.69 -11.37 -1.90
N GLU A 101 -24.17 -12.36 -2.67
CA GLU A 101 -23.78 -12.53 -4.07
C GLU A 101 -24.24 -11.35 -4.93
N ALA A 102 -25.50 -10.90 -4.75
CA ALA A 102 -26.03 -9.78 -5.49
C ALA A 102 -25.24 -8.49 -5.25
N ILE A 103 -24.93 -8.19 -3.98
CA ILE A 103 -24.11 -7.04 -3.60
C ILE A 103 -22.68 -7.18 -4.16
N ALA A 104 -22.08 -8.36 -4.05
CA ALA A 104 -20.73 -8.61 -4.56
C ALA A 104 -20.63 -8.42 -6.09
N ARG A 105 -21.69 -8.73 -6.83
CA ARG A 105 -21.80 -8.42 -8.26
C ARG A 105 -21.92 -6.92 -8.53
N GLN A 106 -22.77 -6.22 -7.77
CA GLN A 106 -22.97 -4.77 -7.92
C GLN A 106 -21.68 -3.98 -7.68
N ILE A 107 -20.87 -4.38 -6.69
CA ILE A 107 -19.60 -3.72 -6.38
C ILE A 107 -18.42 -4.20 -7.26
N GLY A 108 -18.66 -5.08 -8.24
CA GLY A 108 -17.63 -5.58 -9.15
C GLY A 108 -16.63 -6.55 -8.49
N LEU A 109 -16.92 -7.07 -7.30
CA LEU A 109 -16.13 -8.12 -6.67
C LEU A 109 -16.24 -9.43 -7.47
N LEU A 110 -17.43 -9.70 -7.97
CA LEU A 110 -17.80 -10.83 -8.82
C LEU A 110 -18.16 -10.31 -10.21
N ASP A 111 -17.22 -10.31 -11.17
CA ASP A 111 -17.51 -9.90 -12.56
C ASP A 111 -17.73 -11.14 -13.43
N PRO A 112 -18.93 -11.30 -14.02
CA PRO A 112 -19.22 -12.41 -14.92
C PRO A 112 -18.44 -12.37 -16.25
N ARG A 113 -17.88 -11.19 -16.62
CA ARG A 113 -17.17 -11.00 -17.91
C ARG A 113 -15.72 -11.53 -17.89
N GLU A 114 -15.18 -11.85 -16.75
CA GLU A 114 -13.82 -12.36 -16.60
C GLU A 114 -13.71 -13.89 -16.66
N SER A 115 -14.78 -14.61 -16.99
CA SER A 115 -14.66 -16.01 -17.39
C SER A 115 -14.01 -16.05 -18.78
N PRO A 116 -12.85 -16.69 -18.97
CA PRO A 116 -12.24 -16.78 -20.29
C PRO A 116 -13.21 -17.47 -21.25
N PRO A 117 -13.42 -16.91 -22.46
CA PRO A 117 -14.29 -17.54 -23.43
C PRO A 117 -13.75 -18.94 -23.77
N GLY A 118 -14.56 -19.98 -23.57
CA GLY A 118 -14.25 -21.36 -23.94
C GLY A 118 -13.83 -22.30 -22.83
N ASN A 119 -13.79 -21.88 -21.57
CA ASN A 119 -13.53 -22.78 -20.44
C ASN A 119 -14.65 -22.71 -19.39
N PRO A 120 -15.67 -23.61 -19.44
CA PRO A 120 -16.77 -23.64 -18.46
C PRO A 120 -16.31 -24.04 -17.04
N VAL A 121 -15.03 -24.40 -16.85
CA VAL A 121 -14.41 -24.76 -15.56
C VAL A 121 -13.70 -23.56 -14.91
N ALA A 122 -13.64 -22.40 -15.59
CA ALA A 122 -12.98 -21.21 -15.07
C ALA A 122 -13.82 -20.58 -13.94
N ASP A 123 -13.45 -20.97 -12.75
CA ASP A 123 -13.73 -20.39 -11.45
C ASP A 123 -15.19 -19.92 -11.21
N PRO A 124 -16.14 -20.85 -10.98
CA PRO A 124 -17.48 -20.44 -10.62
C PRO A 124 -17.38 -19.59 -9.34
N VAL A 125 -17.95 -18.40 -9.40
CA VAL A 125 -18.19 -17.56 -8.24
C VAL A 125 -18.68 -18.44 -7.08
N ARG A 126 -17.89 -18.53 -6.01
CA ARG A 126 -18.26 -19.40 -4.92
C ARG A 126 -18.67 -18.57 -3.71
N VAL A 127 -19.96 -18.57 -3.46
CA VAL A 127 -20.53 -18.18 -2.18
C VAL A 127 -20.41 -19.40 -1.26
N ILE A 128 -19.73 -19.22 -0.12
CA ILE A 128 -19.52 -20.27 0.88
C ILE A 128 -20.32 -19.88 2.11
N HIS A 129 -21.22 -20.75 2.53
CA HIS A 129 -21.99 -20.57 3.75
C HIS A 129 -21.16 -20.97 4.98
N GLY A 130 -21.49 -20.38 6.14
CA GLY A 130 -20.85 -20.71 7.41
C GLY A 130 -20.89 -22.21 7.74
N ASP A 131 -22.01 -22.88 7.44
CA ASP A 131 -22.18 -24.32 7.62
C ASP A 131 -21.21 -25.15 6.75
N ASP A 132 -20.97 -24.72 5.49
CA ASP A 132 -20.02 -25.36 4.61
C ASP A 132 -18.57 -25.13 5.10
N LEU A 133 -18.28 -23.92 5.58
CA LEU A 133 -16.98 -23.60 6.15
C LEU A 133 -16.69 -24.45 7.42
N ALA A 134 -17.70 -24.70 8.24
CA ALA A 134 -17.56 -25.52 9.43
C ALA A 134 -17.16 -26.97 9.12
N ARG A 135 -17.56 -27.50 7.93
CA ARG A 135 -17.23 -28.84 7.46
C ARG A 135 -15.82 -28.95 6.86
N LEU A 136 -15.20 -27.82 6.49
CA LEU A 136 -13.86 -27.83 5.89
C LEU A 136 -12.80 -27.99 6.99
N SER A 137 -11.85 -28.89 6.76
CA SER A 137 -10.61 -28.94 7.54
C SER A 137 -9.74 -27.70 7.26
N ASP A 138 -8.80 -27.37 8.15
CA ASP A 138 -7.91 -26.23 7.95
C ASP A 138 -7.01 -26.37 6.71
N VAL A 139 -6.68 -27.60 6.33
CA VAL A 139 -5.92 -27.87 5.10
C VAL A 139 -6.76 -27.54 3.87
N GLN A 140 -8.02 -28.01 3.84
CA GLN A 140 -8.94 -27.73 2.75
C GLN A 140 -9.26 -26.25 2.63
N LEU A 141 -9.47 -25.57 3.77
CA LEU A 141 -9.69 -24.13 3.80
C LEU A 141 -8.48 -23.38 3.24
N ARG A 142 -7.25 -23.69 3.69
CA ARG A 142 -6.04 -23.07 3.13
C ARG A 142 -5.87 -23.32 1.63
N GLN A 143 -6.18 -24.51 1.14
CA GLN A 143 -6.16 -24.78 -0.30
C GLN A 143 -7.17 -23.92 -1.05
N LEU A 144 -8.41 -23.82 -0.54
CA LEU A 144 -9.44 -22.97 -1.11
C LEU A 144 -8.97 -21.52 -1.20
N LEU A 145 -8.47 -20.93 -0.10
CA LEU A 145 -8.00 -19.55 -0.01
C LEU A 145 -6.78 -19.29 -0.90
N ARG A 146 -5.92 -20.29 -1.07
CA ARG A 146 -4.72 -20.18 -1.91
C ARG A 146 -5.04 -20.13 -3.41
N PHE A 147 -5.97 -20.99 -3.86
CA PHE A 147 -6.24 -21.18 -5.28
C PHE A 147 -7.40 -20.37 -5.81
N ARG A 148 -8.23 -19.79 -4.94
CA ARG A 148 -9.39 -19.00 -5.33
C ARG A 148 -9.20 -17.52 -4.94
N SER A 149 -9.48 -16.64 -5.89
CA SER A 149 -9.31 -15.20 -5.69
C SER A 149 -10.63 -14.45 -5.43
N ARG A 150 -11.76 -15.07 -5.76
CA ARG A 150 -13.10 -14.49 -5.69
C ARG A 150 -13.96 -15.31 -4.76
N LEU A 151 -13.99 -14.92 -3.51
CA LEU A 151 -14.71 -15.62 -2.45
C LEU A 151 -15.65 -14.66 -1.74
N VAL A 152 -16.88 -15.12 -1.55
CA VAL A 152 -17.88 -14.48 -0.71
C VAL A 152 -18.25 -15.48 0.39
N PHE A 153 -18.12 -15.07 1.62
CA PHE A 153 -18.50 -15.87 2.77
C PHE A 153 -19.78 -15.27 3.39
N ALA A 154 -20.84 -16.04 3.43
CA ALA A 154 -22.16 -15.63 3.88
C ALA A 154 -22.60 -16.39 5.12
N ARG A 155 -23.47 -15.79 5.96
CA ARG A 155 -23.95 -16.35 7.25
C ARG A 155 -22.80 -16.77 8.17
N MET A 156 -21.81 -15.91 8.30
CA MET A 156 -20.59 -16.20 9.07
C MET A 156 -20.76 -15.79 10.53
N THR A 157 -20.32 -16.68 11.43
CA THR A 157 -20.18 -16.36 12.86
C THR A 157 -18.87 -15.60 13.15
N PRO A 158 -18.74 -14.92 14.30
CA PRO A 158 -17.49 -14.24 14.69
C PRO A 158 -16.28 -15.19 14.72
N GLU A 159 -16.44 -16.41 15.21
CA GLU A 159 -15.38 -17.43 15.27
C GLU A 159 -14.93 -17.85 13.86
N GLN A 160 -15.86 -17.94 12.93
CA GLN A 160 -15.57 -18.27 11.54
C GLN A 160 -14.82 -17.13 10.83
N LYS A 161 -15.18 -15.86 11.11
CA LYS A 161 -14.44 -14.69 10.64
C LYS A 161 -12.98 -14.73 11.14
N LEU A 162 -12.78 -14.99 12.43
CA LEU A 162 -11.46 -15.14 13.03
C LEU A 162 -10.67 -16.29 12.38
N ARG A 163 -11.29 -17.44 12.16
CA ARG A 163 -10.67 -18.61 11.49
C ARG A 163 -10.19 -18.28 10.07
N LEU A 164 -10.97 -17.49 9.31
CA LEU A 164 -10.57 -17.02 7.98
C LEU A 164 -9.29 -16.16 8.06
N VAL A 165 -9.26 -15.19 8.96
CA VAL A 165 -8.09 -14.31 9.16
C VAL A 165 -6.84 -15.13 9.48
N GLN A 166 -6.94 -16.05 10.44
CA GLN A 166 -5.84 -16.92 10.83
C GLN A 166 -5.37 -17.81 9.67
N SER A 167 -6.30 -18.30 8.85
CA SER A 167 -5.99 -19.11 7.68
C SER A 167 -5.25 -18.33 6.61
N TYR A 168 -5.65 -17.10 6.30
CA TYR A 168 -4.91 -16.22 5.38
C TYR A 168 -3.51 -15.88 5.91
N ARG A 169 -3.37 -15.57 7.20
CA ARG A 169 -2.07 -15.30 7.83
C ARG A 169 -1.15 -16.52 7.78
N SER A 170 -1.69 -17.73 7.96
CA SER A 170 -0.91 -18.98 7.86
C SER A 170 -0.42 -19.26 6.44
N LEU A 171 -1.04 -18.70 5.41
CA LEU A 171 -0.58 -18.71 4.03
C LEU A 171 0.54 -17.70 3.75
N GLY A 172 0.92 -16.89 4.74
CA GLY A 172 1.93 -15.83 4.59
C GLY A 172 1.40 -14.53 3.99
N GLU A 173 0.08 -14.40 3.85
CA GLU A 173 -0.55 -13.15 3.39
C GLU A 173 -0.54 -12.09 4.51
N VAL A 174 -0.51 -10.82 4.12
CA VAL A 174 -0.76 -9.68 5.02
C VAL A 174 -2.24 -9.34 4.94
N VAL A 175 -2.93 -9.46 6.06
CA VAL A 175 -4.39 -9.42 6.12
C VAL A 175 -4.86 -8.12 6.73
N GLY A 176 -5.63 -7.33 5.97
CA GLY A 176 -6.46 -6.24 6.47
C GLY A 176 -7.89 -6.72 6.69
N VAL A 177 -8.50 -6.37 7.80
CA VAL A 177 -9.90 -6.68 8.11
C VAL A 177 -10.65 -5.38 8.36
N THR A 178 -11.84 -5.25 7.77
CA THR A 178 -12.74 -4.15 8.08
C THR A 178 -13.96 -4.67 8.83
N GLY A 179 -14.43 -3.91 9.82
CA GLY A 179 -15.62 -4.25 10.60
C GLY A 179 -16.18 -3.05 11.34
N ASP A 180 -17.45 -3.14 11.70
CA ASP A 180 -18.18 -2.09 12.44
C ASP A 180 -18.81 -2.61 13.73
N GLY A 181 -18.99 -3.92 13.86
CA GLY A 181 -19.69 -4.57 14.97
C GLY A 181 -18.79 -5.17 16.04
N VAL A 182 -19.39 -5.43 17.21
CA VAL A 182 -18.75 -6.19 18.29
C VAL A 182 -18.31 -7.58 17.83
N ASN A 183 -19.06 -8.17 16.89
CA ASN A 183 -18.79 -9.48 16.31
C ASN A 183 -17.52 -9.51 15.42
N ASP A 184 -17.03 -8.35 15.01
CA ASP A 184 -15.85 -8.22 14.17
C ASP A 184 -14.56 -8.01 15.00
N ALA A 185 -14.69 -7.59 16.25
CA ALA A 185 -13.56 -7.26 17.12
C ALA A 185 -12.48 -8.36 17.23
N PRO A 186 -12.84 -9.66 17.37
CA PRO A 186 -11.83 -10.73 17.39
C PRO A 186 -11.05 -10.84 16.07
N ALA A 187 -11.72 -10.65 14.93
CA ALA A 187 -11.11 -10.67 13.61
C ALA A 187 -10.25 -9.44 13.36
N LEU A 188 -10.72 -8.24 13.75
CA LEU A 188 -9.96 -6.98 13.69
C LEU A 188 -8.65 -7.09 14.47
N ARG A 189 -8.70 -7.57 15.71
CA ARG A 189 -7.50 -7.73 16.55
C ARG A 189 -6.54 -8.81 16.05
N ALA A 190 -7.04 -9.84 15.39
CA ALA A 190 -6.22 -10.93 14.85
C ALA A 190 -5.61 -10.62 13.47
N ALA A 191 -6.06 -9.58 12.79
CA ALA A 191 -5.53 -9.12 11.51
C ALA A 191 -4.09 -8.58 11.63
N ASP A 192 -3.41 -8.37 10.51
CA ASP A 192 -2.17 -7.58 10.48
C ASP A 192 -2.49 -6.07 10.49
N VAL A 193 -3.68 -5.69 10.02
CA VAL A 193 -4.25 -4.33 10.12
C VAL A 193 -5.76 -4.43 10.33
N GLY A 194 -6.23 -4.11 11.52
CA GLY A 194 -7.65 -3.96 11.83
C GLY A 194 -8.14 -2.55 11.46
N ILE A 195 -9.29 -2.44 10.79
CA ILE A 195 -9.86 -1.18 10.32
C ILE A 195 -11.31 -1.09 10.76
N ALA A 196 -11.65 -0.16 11.65
CA ALA A 196 -13.01 0.04 12.12
C ALA A 196 -13.68 1.25 11.44
N MET A 197 -15.00 1.19 11.33
CA MET A 197 -15.82 2.34 10.96
C MET A 197 -15.92 3.31 12.14
N GLY A 198 -15.78 4.61 11.88
CA GLY A 198 -15.73 5.65 12.91
C GLY A 198 -17.10 6.15 13.31
N CYS A 199 -18.00 6.37 12.33
CA CYS A 199 -19.35 6.89 12.57
C CYS A 199 -20.32 5.77 12.95
N SER A 200 -20.37 4.67 12.19
CA SER A 200 -21.28 3.54 12.40
C SER A 200 -20.70 2.46 13.31
N GLY A 201 -19.38 2.45 13.52
CA GLY A 201 -18.70 1.42 14.30
C GLY A 201 -18.98 1.51 15.81
N THR A 202 -19.04 0.36 16.46
CA THR A 202 -19.13 0.25 17.93
C THR A 202 -17.81 0.62 18.58
N ASP A 203 -17.85 1.06 19.85
CA ASP A 203 -16.65 1.35 20.65
C ASP A 203 -15.70 0.13 20.69
N VAL A 204 -16.27 -1.06 20.84
CA VAL A 204 -15.50 -2.32 20.88
C VAL A 204 -14.75 -2.57 19.58
N ALA A 205 -15.38 -2.30 18.42
CA ALA A 205 -14.71 -2.41 17.12
C ALA A 205 -13.60 -1.38 16.98
N ARG A 206 -13.85 -0.11 17.38
CA ARG A 206 -12.85 0.96 17.35
C ARG A 206 -11.63 0.67 18.23
N GLU A 207 -11.84 0.14 19.45
CA GLU A 207 -10.75 -0.23 20.35
C GLU A 207 -9.96 -1.46 19.87
N ALA A 208 -10.57 -2.33 19.08
CA ALA A 208 -9.92 -3.51 18.52
C ALA A 208 -9.12 -3.23 17.25
N ALA A 209 -9.30 -2.06 16.62
CA ALA A 209 -8.73 -1.71 15.32
C ALA A 209 -7.45 -0.88 15.45
N ASP A 210 -6.56 -1.00 14.43
CA ASP A 210 -5.36 -0.16 14.28
C ASP A 210 -5.67 1.17 13.59
N ILE A 211 -6.72 1.19 12.76
CA ILE A 211 -7.15 2.37 11.97
C ILE A 211 -8.66 2.56 12.15
N VAL A 212 -9.08 3.80 12.33
CA VAL A 212 -10.49 4.19 12.38
C VAL A 212 -10.81 5.11 11.20
N LEU A 213 -11.78 4.72 10.38
CA LEU A 213 -12.24 5.50 9.22
C LEU A 213 -13.30 6.50 9.64
N LEU A 214 -12.98 7.77 9.65
CA LEU A 214 -13.91 8.82 10.08
C LEU A 214 -15.09 9.05 9.13
N ASP A 215 -14.97 8.62 7.88
CA ASP A 215 -15.98 8.75 6.81
C ASP A 215 -16.73 7.45 6.51
N ASP A 216 -16.43 6.37 7.22
CA ASP A 216 -16.97 5.02 7.00
C ASP A 216 -16.88 4.56 5.54
N ASN A 217 -15.87 5.02 4.79
CA ASN A 217 -15.77 4.77 3.36
C ASN A 217 -14.64 3.79 3.02
N PHE A 218 -14.98 2.68 2.36
CA PHE A 218 -14.01 1.68 1.89
C PHE A 218 -12.97 2.28 0.92
N ALA A 219 -13.33 3.31 0.14
CA ALA A 219 -12.38 3.96 -0.78
C ALA A 219 -11.20 4.60 -0.05
N THR A 220 -11.41 5.10 1.17
CA THR A 220 -10.37 5.67 2.03
C THR A 220 -9.32 4.64 2.43
N ILE A 221 -9.69 3.36 2.52
CA ILE A 221 -8.73 2.26 2.74
C ILE A 221 -7.76 2.15 1.57
N VAL A 222 -8.25 2.29 0.34
CA VAL A 222 -7.39 2.24 -0.87
C VAL A 222 -6.39 3.39 -0.87
N ASP A 223 -6.82 4.57 -0.43
CA ASP A 223 -5.93 5.73 -0.27
C ASP A 223 -4.92 5.51 0.86
N ALA A 224 -5.32 4.92 1.98
CA ALA A 224 -4.42 4.53 3.06
C ALA A 224 -3.35 3.53 2.57
N VAL A 225 -3.75 2.52 1.78
CA VAL A 225 -2.80 1.58 1.15
C VAL A 225 -1.84 2.31 0.20
N ARG A 226 -2.34 3.25 -0.62
CA ARG A 226 -1.50 4.06 -1.52
C ARG A 226 -0.46 4.86 -0.74
N HIS A 227 -0.86 5.53 0.35
CA HIS A 227 0.04 6.28 1.22
C HIS A 227 1.03 5.37 1.95
N GLY A 228 0.59 4.24 2.49
CA GLY A 228 1.48 3.25 3.10
C GLY A 228 2.56 2.73 2.14
N ARG A 229 2.18 2.44 0.89
CA ARG A 229 3.14 2.08 -0.16
C ARG A 229 4.11 3.22 -0.49
N ALA A 230 3.64 4.47 -0.49
CA ALA A 230 4.48 5.65 -0.71
C ALA A 230 5.48 5.83 0.43
N VAL A 231 5.07 5.67 1.68
CA VAL A 231 5.98 5.73 2.84
C VAL A 231 7.10 4.70 2.72
N VAL A 232 6.79 3.45 2.38
CA VAL A 232 7.80 2.40 2.18
C VAL A 232 8.75 2.75 1.02
N ALA A 233 8.23 3.31 -0.08
CA ALA A 233 9.05 3.76 -1.20
C ALA A 233 9.96 4.92 -0.81
N ASN A 234 9.46 5.86 -0.01
CA ASN A 234 10.20 7.01 0.49
C ASN A 234 11.32 6.61 1.44
N ILE A 235 11.07 5.64 2.33
CA ILE A 235 12.13 5.05 3.16
C ILE A 235 13.25 4.47 2.27
N GLY A 236 12.90 3.77 1.21
CA GLY A 236 13.89 3.25 0.26
C GLY A 236 14.70 4.36 -0.43
N ARG A 237 14.08 5.49 -0.79
CA ARG A 237 14.74 6.67 -1.38
C ARG A 237 15.70 7.33 -0.39
N PHE A 238 15.20 7.58 0.82
CA PHE A 238 15.98 8.10 1.94
C PHE A 238 17.22 7.24 2.20
N LEU A 239 17.04 5.92 2.37
CA LEU A 239 18.16 5.01 2.60
C LEU A 239 19.15 4.98 1.42
N THR A 240 18.66 5.08 0.17
CA THR A 240 19.54 5.15 -1.00
C THR A 240 20.41 6.42 -0.97
N TYR A 241 19.84 7.56 -0.61
CA TYR A 241 20.53 8.84 -0.50
C TYR A 241 21.61 8.79 0.59
N VAL A 242 21.22 8.43 1.82
CA VAL A 242 22.16 8.38 2.95
C VAL A 242 23.32 7.39 2.72
N ILE A 243 23.04 6.21 2.14
CA ILE A 243 24.12 5.25 1.83
C ILE A 243 25.05 5.79 0.75
N ALA A 244 24.52 6.52 -0.25
CA ALA A 244 25.35 7.11 -1.30
C ALA A 244 26.26 8.21 -0.73
N SER A 245 25.75 9.10 0.12
CA SER A 245 26.47 10.14 0.83
C SER A 245 27.67 9.56 1.62
N ASN A 246 27.41 8.54 2.44
CA ASN A 246 28.42 7.87 3.23
C ASN A 246 29.59 7.31 2.39
N VAL A 247 29.34 6.87 1.15
CA VAL A 247 30.42 6.39 0.26
C VAL A 247 31.37 7.52 -0.11
N ALA A 248 30.83 8.67 -0.48
CA ALA A 248 31.63 9.84 -0.87
C ALA A 248 32.46 10.38 0.32
N GLU A 249 31.92 10.33 1.53
CA GLU A 249 32.59 10.76 2.77
C GLU A 249 33.65 9.79 3.24
N MET A 250 33.44 8.48 3.04
CA MET A 250 34.46 7.48 3.41
C MET A 250 35.60 7.36 2.41
N ALA A 251 35.37 7.66 1.13
CA ALA A 251 36.37 7.54 0.06
C ALA A 251 37.67 8.32 0.36
N PRO A 252 37.63 9.56 0.90
CA PRO A 252 38.82 10.30 1.32
C PRO A 252 39.72 9.57 2.33
N PHE A 253 39.14 8.87 3.29
CA PHE A 253 39.91 8.12 4.30
C PHE A 253 40.52 6.84 3.74
N VAL A 254 39.77 6.16 2.88
CA VAL A 254 40.33 4.99 2.16
C VAL A 254 41.48 5.41 1.27
N ALA A 255 41.31 6.52 0.55
CA ALA A 255 42.40 7.08 -0.30
C ALA A 255 43.61 7.53 0.53
N MET A 256 43.38 8.19 1.67
CA MET A 256 44.46 8.59 2.60
C MET A 256 45.34 7.39 2.98
N VAL A 257 44.73 6.28 3.38
CA VAL A 257 45.45 5.07 3.77
C VAL A 257 46.12 4.37 2.58
N ALA A 258 45.35 4.19 1.49
CA ALA A 258 45.79 3.42 0.31
C ALA A 258 46.89 4.13 -0.48
N LEU A 259 46.81 5.47 -0.61
CA LEU A 259 47.73 6.29 -1.42
C LEU A 259 48.76 7.04 -0.58
N GLN A 260 48.71 6.90 0.75
CA GLN A 260 49.61 7.62 1.70
C GLN A 260 49.61 9.14 1.47
N ILE A 261 48.45 9.73 1.24
CA ILE A 261 48.24 11.16 1.03
C ILE A 261 47.62 11.80 2.29
N PRO A 262 47.69 13.13 2.45
CA PRO A 262 46.99 13.83 3.51
C PRO A 262 45.49 13.60 3.45
N ALA A 263 44.82 13.68 4.61
CA ALA A 263 43.37 13.55 4.65
C ALA A 263 42.69 14.65 3.83
N ALA A 264 41.81 14.26 2.87
CA ALA A 264 41.08 15.22 2.07
C ALA A 264 39.94 15.90 2.83
N LEU A 265 39.45 15.28 3.90
CA LEU A 265 38.43 15.84 4.80
C LEU A 265 38.85 15.70 6.25
N THR A 266 38.46 16.66 7.06
CA THR A 266 38.54 16.57 8.54
C THR A 266 37.27 15.92 9.09
N VAL A 267 37.35 15.39 10.31
CA VAL A 267 36.19 14.83 11.03
C VAL A 267 35.10 15.87 11.22
N LEU A 268 35.46 17.12 11.49
CA LEU A 268 34.48 18.21 11.65
C LEU A 268 33.75 18.53 10.34
N GLN A 269 34.45 18.45 9.21
CA GLN A 269 33.80 18.63 7.88
C GLN A 269 32.80 17.55 7.58
N ILE A 270 33.08 16.27 7.93
CA ILE A 270 32.12 15.19 7.79
C ILE A 270 30.90 15.39 8.68
N LEU A 271 31.12 15.74 9.96
CA LEU A 271 30.00 16.06 10.84
C LEU A 271 29.17 17.24 10.34
N ALA A 272 29.80 18.21 9.66
CA ALA A 272 29.07 19.31 9.03
C ALA A 272 28.21 18.85 7.84
N VAL A 273 28.68 17.85 7.09
CA VAL A 273 27.88 17.22 6.03
C VAL A 273 26.72 16.45 6.65
N ASP A 274 26.99 15.45 7.48
CA ASP A 274 25.97 14.56 8.05
C ASP A 274 24.86 15.29 8.82
N LEU A 275 25.25 16.20 9.73
CA LEU A 275 24.31 16.89 10.61
C LEU A 275 23.82 18.23 10.03
N GLY A 276 24.66 18.90 9.24
CA GLY A 276 24.38 20.21 8.70
C GLY A 276 23.63 20.18 7.37
N THR A 277 24.10 19.39 6.41
CA THR A 277 23.56 19.42 5.05
C THR A 277 22.60 18.28 4.75
N ASP A 278 22.80 17.05 5.24
CA ASP A 278 22.03 15.88 4.83
C ASP A 278 20.66 15.72 5.51
N LEU A 279 20.45 16.27 6.69
CA LEU A 279 19.26 16.02 7.51
C LEU A 279 17.96 16.53 6.84
N LEU A 280 17.94 17.80 6.39
CA LEU A 280 16.76 18.39 5.75
C LEU A 280 16.44 17.76 4.39
N PRO A 281 17.39 17.52 3.50
CA PRO A 281 17.19 16.77 2.25
C PRO A 281 16.60 15.38 2.47
N ALA A 282 17.14 14.64 3.42
CA ALA A 282 16.67 13.32 3.80
C ALA A 282 15.20 13.33 4.23
N LEU A 283 14.79 14.29 5.07
CA LEU A 283 13.38 14.52 5.43
C LEU A 283 12.51 14.88 4.22
N GLY A 284 13.05 15.68 3.29
CA GLY A 284 12.39 16.03 2.03
C GLY A 284 12.04 14.80 1.17
N LEU A 285 12.96 13.81 1.09
CA LEU A 285 12.71 12.53 0.41
C LEU A 285 11.66 11.69 1.15
N GLY A 286 11.60 11.75 2.47
CA GLY A 286 10.59 11.11 3.29
C GLY A 286 9.17 11.61 3.02
N ALA A 287 9.03 12.86 2.61
CA ALA A 287 7.75 13.54 2.33
C ALA A 287 7.37 13.54 0.84
N GLU A 288 8.02 12.76 -0.02
CA GLU A 288 7.68 12.70 -1.46
C GLU A 288 6.27 12.12 -1.67
N PRO A 289 5.45 12.75 -2.52
CA PRO A 289 4.12 12.21 -2.84
C PRO A 289 4.22 10.88 -3.61
N PRO A 290 3.14 10.06 -3.57
CA PRO A 290 3.09 8.76 -4.25
C PRO A 290 3.48 8.87 -5.73
N GLU A 291 4.29 7.91 -6.21
CA GLU A 291 4.62 7.83 -7.64
C GLU A 291 3.43 7.33 -8.46
N PRO A 292 3.26 7.85 -9.70
CA PRO A 292 2.31 7.27 -10.65
C PRO A 292 2.61 5.78 -10.87
N GLY A 293 1.56 4.95 -10.83
CA GLY A 293 1.70 3.50 -11.04
C GLY A 293 2.08 2.69 -9.79
N LEU A 294 2.20 3.31 -8.61
CA LEU A 294 2.47 2.61 -7.35
C LEU A 294 1.41 1.55 -7.03
N MET A 295 0.14 1.84 -7.37
CA MET A 295 -1.00 0.93 -7.22
C MET A 295 -1.14 -0.09 -8.37
N ARG A 296 -0.21 -0.12 -9.32
CA ARG A 296 -0.11 -1.17 -10.37
C ARG A 296 1.00 -2.17 -10.08
N GLN A 297 1.70 -2.01 -8.97
CA GLN A 297 2.73 -2.94 -8.53
C GLN A 297 2.12 -4.01 -7.61
N PRO A 298 2.59 -5.26 -7.69
CA PRO A 298 2.14 -6.30 -6.78
C PRO A 298 2.55 -5.96 -5.34
N PRO A 299 1.84 -6.48 -4.33
CA PRO A 299 2.21 -6.34 -2.94
C PRO A 299 3.62 -6.86 -2.67
N ARG A 300 4.33 -6.23 -1.75
CA ARG A 300 5.63 -6.75 -1.29
C ARG A 300 5.41 -8.05 -0.51
N ARG A 301 6.33 -8.99 -0.68
CA ARG A 301 6.33 -10.20 0.12
C ARG A 301 6.59 -9.87 1.59
N ARG A 302 5.95 -10.59 2.50
CA ARG A 302 6.20 -10.48 3.94
C ARG A 302 7.68 -10.72 4.22
N GLY A 303 8.32 -9.82 4.99
CA GLY A 303 9.76 -9.90 5.29
C GLY A 303 10.72 -9.50 4.16
N ALA A 304 10.23 -8.97 3.02
CA ALA A 304 11.13 -8.47 1.97
C ALA A 304 11.97 -7.30 2.50
N PRO A 305 13.32 -7.36 2.40
CA PRO A 305 14.19 -6.33 2.93
C PRO A 305 13.99 -4.99 2.20
N LEU A 306 14.03 -3.87 2.95
CA LEU A 306 14.01 -2.52 2.37
C LEU A 306 15.27 -2.27 1.54
N LEU A 307 16.41 -2.66 2.08
CA LEU A 307 17.71 -2.62 1.42
C LEU A 307 17.91 -3.90 0.59
N ASN A 308 17.39 -3.90 -0.62
CA ASN A 308 17.62 -4.98 -1.56
C ASN A 308 18.90 -4.73 -2.39
N ARG A 309 19.39 -5.76 -3.08
CA ARG A 309 20.62 -5.68 -3.90
C ARG A 309 20.58 -4.53 -4.92
N SER A 310 19.44 -4.24 -5.51
CA SER A 310 19.30 -3.16 -6.48
C SER A 310 19.47 -1.78 -5.84
N VAL A 311 18.91 -1.58 -4.63
CA VAL A 311 19.09 -0.35 -3.84
C VAL A 311 20.56 -0.17 -3.48
N LEU A 312 21.20 -1.21 -2.95
CA LEU A 312 22.61 -1.16 -2.55
C LEU A 312 23.54 -0.93 -3.74
N LEU A 313 23.36 -1.64 -4.86
CA LEU A 313 24.18 -1.41 -6.07
C LEU A 313 24.01 0.01 -6.60
N ARG A 314 22.80 0.55 -6.60
CA ARG A 314 22.57 1.93 -7.03
C ARG A 314 23.22 2.93 -6.08
N ALA A 315 23.07 2.75 -4.76
CA ALA A 315 23.63 3.66 -3.78
C ALA A 315 25.16 3.63 -3.80
N TYR A 316 25.78 2.44 -3.74
CA TYR A 316 27.24 2.31 -3.66
C TYR A 316 27.95 2.58 -4.98
N LEU A 317 27.50 1.92 -6.09
CA LEU A 317 28.26 1.90 -7.35
C LEU A 317 27.83 2.97 -8.34
N VAL A 318 26.61 3.47 -8.26
CA VAL A 318 26.12 4.48 -9.21
C VAL A 318 26.23 5.88 -8.60
N LEU A 319 25.58 6.12 -7.47
CA LEU A 319 25.53 7.45 -6.85
C LEU A 319 26.82 7.74 -6.08
N GLY A 320 27.11 6.97 -5.05
CA GLY A 320 28.25 7.23 -4.15
C GLY A 320 29.60 7.14 -4.82
N LEU A 321 29.82 6.13 -5.71
CA LEU A 321 31.09 6.03 -6.43
C LEU A 321 31.28 7.19 -7.41
N SER A 322 30.24 7.64 -8.12
CA SER A 322 30.36 8.78 -9.04
C SER A 322 30.70 10.08 -8.30
N GLU A 323 30.14 10.28 -7.12
CA GLU A 323 30.42 11.41 -6.24
C GLU A 323 31.84 11.34 -5.69
N ALA A 324 32.25 10.17 -5.18
CA ALA A 324 33.60 9.94 -4.67
C ALA A 324 34.68 10.14 -5.75
N VAL A 325 34.45 9.67 -6.97
CA VAL A 325 35.42 9.83 -8.07
C VAL A 325 35.61 11.30 -8.44
N VAL A 326 34.54 12.09 -8.48
CA VAL A 326 34.67 13.52 -8.82
C VAL A 326 35.34 14.30 -7.72
N SER A 327 34.94 14.10 -6.45
CA SER A 327 35.48 14.83 -5.31
C SER A 327 36.95 14.47 -5.06
N MET A 328 37.30 13.17 -5.05
CA MET A 328 38.69 12.72 -4.88
C MET A 328 39.56 13.00 -6.09
N GLY A 329 39.02 12.89 -7.32
CA GLY A 329 39.74 13.27 -8.52
C GLY A 329 40.16 14.73 -8.48
N ALA A 330 39.27 15.63 -8.09
CA ALA A 330 39.59 17.04 -7.90
C ALA A 330 40.63 17.27 -6.80
N TYR A 331 40.50 16.55 -5.66
CA TYR A 331 41.49 16.63 -4.57
C TYR A 331 42.90 16.26 -5.05
N LEU A 332 43.03 15.10 -5.70
CA LEU A 332 44.35 14.62 -6.17
C LEU A 332 44.97 15.54 -7.22
N LEU A 333 44.17 16.14 -8.12
CA LEU A 333 44.68 17.07 -9.15
C LEU A 333 45.15 18.41 -8.55
N LEU A 334 44.63 18.82 -7.41
CA LEU A 334 44.86 20.14 -6.84
C LEU A 334 45.66 20.10 -5.54
N LEU A 335 45.99 18.92 -5.04
CA LEU A 335 46.71 18.73 -3.77
C LEU A 335 48.03 19.53 -3.72
N ASP A 336 48.85 19.52 -4.77
CA ASP A 336 50.12 20.22 -4.86
C ASP A 336 49.99 21.75 -4.93
N ARG A 337 48.77 22.26 -5.28
CA ARG A 337 48.51 23.70 -5.43
C ARG A 337 48.05 24.40 -4.14
N GLY A 338 47.63 23.63 -3.12
CA GLY A 338 47.17 24.17 -1.87
C GLY A 338 46.32 23.16 -1.09
N GLY A 339 46.93 22.45 -0.16
CA GLY A 339 46.28 21.31 0.53
C GLY A 339 44.99 21.65 1.27
N ARG A 340 44.89 22.81 1.98
CA ARG A 340 43.64 23.22 2.66
C ARG A 340 42.57 23.68 1.66
N GLN A 341 42.96 24.37 0.59
CA GLN A 341 42.01 24.77 -0.46
C GLN A 341 41.47 23.55 -1.23
N ALA A 342 42.35 22.54 -1.51
CA ALA A 342 41.92 21.27 -2.09
C ALA A 342 40.92 20.53 -1.20
N SER A 343 41.17 20.52 0.13
CA SER A 343 40.25 19.96 1.14
C SER A 343 38.90 20.70 1.13
N THR A 344 38.89 22.03 1.11
CA THR A 344 37.65 22.82 1.04
C THR A 344 36.89 22.57 -0.27
N LEU A 345 37.59 22.42 -1.40
CA LEU A 345 36.96 22.08 -2.68
C LEU A 345 36.35 20.68 -2.63
N THR A 346 37.05 19.71 -2.02
CA THR A 346 36.53 18.34 -1.85
C THR A 346 35.23 18.34 -1.04
N PHE A 347 35.21 19.07 0.09
CA PHE A 347 33.99 19.27 0.88
C PHE A 347 32.86 19.88 0.02
N ALA A 348 33.15 20.96 -0.70
CA ALA A 348 32.15 21.63 -1.54
C ALA A 348 31.66 20.75 -2.71
N LEU A 349 32.52 19.90 -3.28
CA LEU A 349 32.15 18.94 -4.33
C LEU A 349 31.31 17.80 -3.81
N ILE A 350 31.55 17.32 -2.56
CA ILE A 350 30.71 16.32 -1.92
C ILE A 350 29.32 16.91 -1.71
N VAL A 351 29.18 18.09 -1.10
CA VAL A 351 27.87 18.75 -0.94
C VAL A 351 27.17 18.99 -2.29
N ALA A 352 27.89 19.42 -3.31
CA ALA A 352 27.32 19.58 -4.65
C ALA A 352 26.87 18.24 -5.26
N GLY A 353 27.64 17.17 -5.06
CA GLY A 353 27.30 15.80 -5.48
C GLY A 353 26.05 15.28 -4.78
N GLN A 354 25.91 15.54 -3.48
CA GLN A 354 24.73 15.21 -2.68
C GLN A 354 23.44 15.88 -3.23
N MET A 355 23.52 17.15 -3.68
CA MET A 355 22.41 17.79 -4.37
C MET A 355 22.01 17.01 -5.64
N GLY A 356 22.98 16.48 -6.40
CA GLY A 356 22.75 15.60 -7.55
C GLY A 356 22.09 14.28 -7.13
N ALA A 357 22.62 13.65 -6.09
CA ALA A 357 22.06 12.41 -5.53
C ALA A 357 20.64 12.61 -4.97
N LEU A 358 20.38 13.73 -4.31
CA LEU A 358 19.07 14.12 -3.81
C LEU A 358 18.03 14.21 -4.95
N LEU A 359 18.39 14.91 -6.04
CA LEU A 359 17.56 15.00 -7.24
C LEU A 359 17.34 13.64 -7.91
N ALA A 360 18.39 12.81 -7.99
CA ALA A 360 18.32 11.46 -8.52
C ALA A 360 17.40 10.55 -7.67
N CYS A 361 17.44 10.68 -6.35
CA CYS A 361 16.69 9.86 -5.40
C CYS A 361 15.20 10.18 -5.34
N ARG A 362 14.70 11.29 -5.89
CA ARG A 362 13.26 11.60 -5.97
C ARG A 362 12.43 10.50 -6.64
N SER A 363 13.04 9.67 -7.47
CA SER A 363 12.40 8.49 -8.06
C SER A 363 13.39 7.33 -8.16
N ALA A 364 12.90 6.13 -7.92
CA ALA A 364 13.67 4.91 -8.15
C ALA A 364 13.68 4.49 -9.64
N SER A 365 12.70 4.93 -10.43
CA SER A 365 12.47 4.43 -11.79
C SER A 365 12.47 5.51 -12.86
N LEU A 366 12.10 6.75 -12.52
CA LEU A 366 11.96 7.85 -13.47
C LEU A 366 13.24 8.73 -13.48
N PRO A 367 13.62 9.35 -14.63
CA PRO A 367 14.69 10.34 -14.65
C PRO A 367 14.27 11.56 -13.81
N PHE A 368 15.28 12.25 -13.26
CA PHE A 368 15.05 13.33 -12.30
C PHE A 368 14.16 14.47 -12.84
N TRP A 369 14.31 14.83 -14.13
CA TRP A 369 13.55 15.95 -14.73
C TRP A 369 12.03 15.73 -14.73
N GLN A 370 11.56 14.48 -14.75
CA GLN A 370 10.12 14.19 -14.68
C GLN A 370 9.52 14.45 -13.29
N ARG A 371 10.36 14.51 -12.26
CA ARG A 371 9.93 14.77 -10.88
C ARG A 371 10.10 16.24 -10.47
N LEU A 372 10.79 17.08 -11.23
CA LEU A 372 11.04 18.48 -10.88
C LEU A 372 9.74 19.30 -10.67
N ARG A 373 8.69 18.97 -11.43
CA ARG A 373 7.39 19.66 -11.36
C ARG A 373 6.48 19.15 -10.23
N VAL A 374 6.86 18.07 -9.55
CA VAL A 374 6.06 17.52 -8.45
C VAL A 374 6.27 18.39 -7.21
N PRO A 375 5.19 18.97 -6.64
CA PRO A 375 5.31 19.86 -5.50
C PRO A 375 5.74 19.09 -4.25
N ASN A 376 6.83 19.52 -3.64
CA ASN A 376 7.31 19.07 -2.32
C ASN A 376 8.12 20.20 -1.72
N ARG A 377 7.51 21.00 -0.86
CA ARG A 377 8.16 22.17 -0.25
C ARG A 377 9.37 21.79 0.60
N LEU A 378 9.26 20.70 1.34
CA LEU A 378 10.34 20.23 2.22
C LEU A 378 11.56 19.78 1.42
N PHE A 379 11.34 19.13 0.28
CA PHE A 379 12.41 18.76 -0.66
C PHE A 379 13.18 19.99 -1.16
N TRP A 380 12.48 21.01 -1.65
CA TRP A 380 13.13 22.22 -2.14
C TRP A 380 13.85 23.00 -1.05
N LEU A 381 13.30 23.01 0.17
CA LEU A 381 13.95 23.59 1.33
C LEU A 381 15.26 22.84 1.64
N GLY A 382 15.24 21.50 1.64
CA GLY A 382 16.44 20.67 1.80
C GLY A 382 17.47 20.95 0.72
N LEU A 383 17.09 20.91 -0.55
CA LEU A 383 17.99 21.15 -1.67
C LEU A 383 18.69 22.54 -1.62
N LEU A 384 17.97 23.55 -1.12
CA LEU A 384 18.53 24.90 -0.99
C LEU A 384 19.37 25.10 0.29
N SER A 385 19.09 24.32 1.35
CA SER A 385 19.83 24.40 2.62
C SER A 385 21.27 23.88 2.47
N GLU A 386 21.51 22.85 1.65
CA GLU A 386 22.84 22.28 1.42
C GLU A 386 23.89 23.33 0.98
N PRO A 387 23.70 24.01 -0.17
CA PRO A 387 24.67 25.01 -0.66
C PRO A 387 24.71 26.24 0.25
N LEU A 388 23.60 26.61 0.92
CA LEU A 388 23.57 27.72 1.85
C LEU A 388 24.46 27.44 3.08
N ILE A 389 24.31 26.27 3.70
CA ILE A 389 25.11 25.88 4.87
C ILE A 389 26.57 25.76 4.47
N ALA A 390 26.87 25.09 3.35
CA ALA A 390 28.25 24.98 2.85
C ALA A 390 28.88 26.35 2.59
N ALA A 391 28.15 27.28 1.98
CA ALA A 391 28.61 28.63 1.76
C ALA A 391 28.88 29.39 3.08
N LEU A 392 27.99 29.27 4.08
CA LEU A 392 28.18 29.88 5.40
C LEU A 392 29.44 29.32 6.10
N LEU A 393 29.70 28.02 6.03
CA LEU A 393 30.86 27.38 6.62
C LEU A 393 32.18 27.84 5.95
N VAL A 394 32.20 28.07 4.65
CA VAL A 394 33.39 28.45 3.90
C VAL A 394 33.61 29.97 3.92
N LEU A 395 32.55 30.78 3.86
CA LEU A 395 32.66 32.23 3.67
C LEU A 395 32.77 33.03 4.98
N ILE A 396 32.25 32.49 6.11
CA ILE A 396 32.33 33.16 7.41
C ILE A 396 33.67 32.81 8.10
N PRO A 397 34.61 33.75 8.26
CA PRO A 397 35.97 33.45 8.70
C PRO A 397 36.09 32.67 10.02
N PRO A 398 35.32 32.99 11.11
CA PRO A 398 35.38 32.22 12.33
C PRO A 398 34.89 30.77 12.15
N LEU A 399 33.89 30.53 11.32
CA LEU A 399 33.41 29.17 11.00
C LEU A 399 34.44 28.43 10.15
N ALA A 400 34.96 29.06 9.09
CA ALA A 400 35.96 28.47 8.22
C ALA A 400 37.23 28.05 9.03
N ALA A 401 37.63 28.85 10.01
CA ALA A 401 38.75 28.50 10.90
C ALA A 401 38.47 27.25 11.73
N VAL A 402 37.27 27.13 12.32
CA VAL A 402 36.88 25.95 13.13
C VAL A 402 36.87 24.68 12.27
N PHE A 403 36.34 24.75 11.06
CA PHE A 403 36.26 23.61 10.13
C PHE A 403 37.53 23.42 9.27
N SER A 404 38.61 24.19 9.52
CA SER A 404 39.89 24.14 8.77
C SER A 404 39.70 24.36 7.26
N MET A 405 38.78 25.26 6.90
CA MET A 405 38.46 25.62 5.53
C MET A 405 39.16 26.92 5.10
N GLU A 406 39.46 27.04 3.83
CA GLU A 406 39.99 28.26 3.22
C GLU A 406 39.11 28.69 2.04
N PRO A 407 38.97 30.01 1.77
CA PRO A 407 38.20 30.49 0.62
C PRO A 407 38.76 29.91 -0.68
N LEU A 408 37.83 29.46 -1.53
CA LEU A 408 38.16 28.86 -2.84
C LEU A 408 38.58 29.94 -3.86
N PRO A 409 39.68 29.72 -4.64
CA PRO A 409 40.01 30.55 -5.76
C PRO A 409 38.87 30.54 -6.83
N ARG A 410 38.56 31.70 -7.44
CA ARG A 410 37.48 31.82 -8.44
C ARG A 410 37.51 30.75 -9.52
N PRO A 411 38.66 30.40 -10.14
CA PRO A 411 38.70 29.35 -11.17
C PRO A 411 38.23 27.97 -10.66
N TRP A 412 38.39 27.66 -9.38
CA TRP A 412 38.02 26.38 -8.82
C TRP A 412 36.51 26.23 -8.58
N LEU A 413 35.77 27.35 -8.51
CA LEU A 413 34.33 27.34 -8.45
C LEU A 413 33.69 26.69 -9.69
N GLY A 414 34.38 26.73 -10.82
CA GLY A 414 33.95 26.06 -12.06
C GLY A 414 33.90 24.52 -11.97
N TRP A 415 34.49 23.90 -10.93
CA TRP A 415 34.43 22.46 -10.71
C TRP A 415 33.12 22.02 -10.01
N LEU A 416 32.47 22.91 -9.27
CA LEU A 416 31.26 22.58 -8.47
C LEU A 416 30.13 21.95 -9.29
N PRO A 417 29.79 22.41 -10.51
CA PRO A 417 28.73 21.78 -11.30
C PRO A 417 29.07 20.38 -11.80
N LEU A 418 30.36 19.97 -11.82
CA LEU A 418 30.74 18.65 -12.33
C LEU A 418 30.20 17.51 -11.44
N ALA A 419 30.19 17.69 -10.11
CA ALA A 419 29.73 16.65 -9.19
C ALA A 419 28.24 16.31 -9.37
N PRO A 420 27.29 17.25 -9.28
CA PRO A 420 25.87 16.93 -9.50
C PRO A 420 25.61 16.44 -10.92
N LEU A 421 26.29 16.96 -11.96
CA LEU A 421 26.14 16.50 -13.35
C LEU A 421 26.61 15.05 -13.52
N ALA A 422 27.75 14.67 -12.94
CA ALA A 422 28.25 13.29 -12.98
C ALA A 422 27.29 12.31 -12.32
N VAL A 423 26.80 12.65 -11.12
CA VAL A 423 25.83 11.81 -10.37
C VAL A 423 24.53 11.65 -11.16
N LEU A 424 23.97 12.74 -11.68
CA LEU A 424 22.72 12.72 -12.46
C LEU A 424 22.87 11.95 -13.77
N LEU A 425 24.03 12.07 -14.45
CA LEU A 425 24.33 11.31 -15.65
C LEU A 425 24.44 9.81 -15.35
N ALA A 426 25.21 9.45 -14.33
CA ALA A 426 25.37 8.06 -13.89
C ALA A 426 24.01 7.40 -13.54
N ASP A 427 23.18 8.10 -12.75
CA ASP A 427 21.85 7.62 -12.39
C ASP A 427 20.91 7.49 -13.60
N THR A 428 20.96 8.45 -14.52
CA THR A 428 20.13 8.44 -15.75
C THR A 428 20.51 7.28 -16.64
N LEU A 429 21.80 7.03 -16.84
CA LEU A 429 22.30 5.88 -17.60
C LEU A 429 21.91 4.56 -16.95
N HIS A 430 22.06 4.44 -15.64
CA HIS A 430 21.63 3.26 -14.88
C HIS A 430 20.13 2.99 -15.02
N LYS A 431 19.28 3.99 -14.82
CA LYS A 431 17.83 3.86 -15.01
C LYS A 431 17.44 3.53 -16.45
N GLY A 432 18.14 4.12 -17.42
CA GLY A 432 17.96 3.84 -18.84
C GLY A 432 18.29 2.39 -19.19
N SER A 433 19.42 1.88 -18.72
CA SER A 433 19.84 0.48 -18.93
C SER A 433 18.86 -0.52 -18.33
N LEU A 434 18.37 -0.27 -17.12
CA LEU A 434 17.36 -1.12 -16.46
C LEU A 434 16.03 -1.14 -17.23
N ARG A 435 15.57 0.01 -17.78
CA ARG A 435 14.36 0.07 -18.60
C ARG A 435 14.52 -0.71 -19.89
N TRP A 436 15.61 -0.50 -20.61
CA TRP A 436 15.92 -1.19 -21.85
C TRP A 436 15.98 -2.71 -21.65
N TRP A 437 16.60 -3.18 -20.57
CA TRP A 437 16.68 -4.59 -20.24
C TRP A 437 15.31 -5.20 -19.92
N ARG A 438 14.45 -4.49 -19.17
CA ARG A 438 13.06 -4.93 -18.91
C ARG A 438 12.23 -4.99 -20.19
N GLN A 439 12.35 -4.02 -21.08
CA GLN A 439 11.65 -4.02 -22.37
C GLN A 439 12.07 -5.19 -23.26
N ARG A 440 13.36 -5.53 -23.30
CA ARG A 440 13.85 -6.71 -24.02
C ARG A 440 13.30 -8.02 -23.44
N GLN A 441 13.21 -8.18 -22.14
CA GLN A 441 12.63 -9.38 -21.51
C GLN A 441 11.13 -9.54 -21.81
N THR A 442 10.38 -8.45 -21.91
CA THR A 442 8.96 -8.50 -22.32
C THR A 442 8.82 -8.81 -23.81
N ALA A 443 9.70 -8.29 -24.67
CA ALA A 443 9.68 -8.56 -26.11
C ALA A 443 10.12 -10.00 -26.47
N SER A 444 11.03 -10.59 -25.68
CA SER A 444 11.49 -11.98 -25.89
C SER A 444 10.57 -13.04 -25.29
N GLY A 445 9.41 -12.67 -24.74
CA GLY A 445 8.44 -13.61 -24.14
C GLY A 445 8.91 -14.31 -22.85
N MET A 446 10.14 -14.01 -22.36
CA MET A 446 10.68 -14.61 -21.14
C MET A 446 10.01 -14.10 -19.86
N VAL A 447 9.34 -12.95 -19.93
CA VAL A 447 8.60 -12.37 -18.81
C VAL A 447 7.23 -11.97 -19.32
N SER A 448 6.21 -12.71 -18.92
CA SER A 448 4.81 -12.31 -19.15
C SER A 448 4.52 -10.94 -18.52
N PRO A 449 3.70 -10.08 -19.15
CA PRO A 449 3.27 -8.83 -18.54
C PRO A 449 2.66 -9.07 -17.15
N PRO A 450 2.69 -8.08 -16.23
CA PRO A 450 2.27 -8.24 -14.84
C PRO A 450 0.87 -8.86 -14.66
N SER A 451 -0.03 -8.61 -15.62
CA SER A 451 -1.37 -9.20 -15.66
C SER A 451 -1.40 -10.72 -15.91
N SER A 452 -0.36 -11.31 -16.53
CA SER A 452 -0.29 -12.73 -16.83
C SER A 452 0.52 -13.54 -15.79
N ARG A 453 1.25 -12.89 -14.89
CA ARG A 453 1.95 -13.57 -13.79
C ARG A 453 1.01 -14.07 -12.71
N LEU A 454 -0.13 -13.40 -12.51
CA LEU A 454 -1.19 -13.89 -11.63
C LEU A 454 -1.80 -15.21 -12.12
N SER A 455 -1.77 -15.48 -13.44
CA SER A 455 -2.28 -16.73 -14.01
C SER A 455 -1.27 -17.89 -13.96
N ARG A 456 0.06 -17.63 -13.93
CA ARG A 456 1.10 -18.69 -13.88
C ARG A 456 1.54 -19.10 -12.47
N ALA A 457 1.29 -18.27 -11.46
CA ALA A 457 1.45 -18.68 -10.06
C ALA A 457 0.34 -19.65 -9.61
N ASN A 458 -0.62 -19.91 -10.49
CA ASN A 458 -1.76 -20.81 -10.28
C ASN A 458 -1.64 -22.15 -11.06
N ARG A 459 -0.47 -22.48 -11.61
CA ARG A 459 -0.20 -23.83 -12.12
C ARG A 459 0.75 -24.60 -11.21
#